data_990411ae1f36361e545203391303f1c1
#
_entry.id   990411ae1f36361e545203391303f1c1
#
_cell.length_a   1.000
_cell.length_b   1.000
_cell.length_c   1.000
_cell.angle_alpha   90.00
_cell.angle_beta   90.00
_cell.angle_gamma   90.00
#
_symmetry.space_group_name_H-M   'P 1'
#
loop_
_entity.id
_entity.type
_entity.pdbx_description
1 polymer ?
#
loop_
_entity_poly.entity_id
_entity_poly.type
_entity_poly.pdbx_seq_one_letter_code
_entity_poly.pdbx_strand_id
1 'polypeptide(L)'
;MRWFIIFLLVTTSATACNWKDNIPCVTIYPNSNKLDFRIQPTNTITQKEIKTFNLITLNKVLNFVNGTNAVQSGPIGQTSSLFLRGTNSNHTLVLLNGIPINDFSSPTGQFDFGQDFMYNVSMIQIYKGASASKFGADAIGGAINIITFVNYQNNIATTDKSVSGNYYKNINNWNISIQGGGYKDKDKSALSGGTDKDSVNNKSVAININRWFDNINFRTTLFSRNTFANIDGHSLDIQDGFSNNNFYAFQSGLDYKTKNYTNYITLHTHTYDRQYENDQYKSSNYFFKIGHQANTYGLGLDYKYDESLTQDDDNISLFANYNYNIFSLGARKDSDNETYSLGLFKSLTDKLDIRANHSTGYKKKTLWTNEEDSKTNEVSLDYNNLTLSLFESDTGIQNQDGVEVSYKKDNFNIFASHLNSKKNEIVQLRRPKWKAGFNHFFNINKFNLITDYSFIGESYDIHNSNWSTIKMKELHLINFGIEKNGFTLNINNLLNQSYEMPHGFT
;
A
#
# COMPACT_ATOMS: atom_id res chain seq x y z
N MET A 1 26.46 33.12 -32.15
CA MET A 1 25.13 32.53 -32.07
C MET A 1 24.95 31.91 -30.71
N ARG A 2 24.26 32.58 -29.80
CA ARG A 2 24.01 32.15 -28.41
C ARG A 2 22.75 31.30 -28.41
N TRP A 3 22.86 30.04 -28.02
CA TRP A 3 21.71 29.19 -27.69
C TRP A 3 21.39 29.41 -26.23
N PHE A 4 20.33 30.14 -25.93
CA PHE A 4 19.70 30.21 -24.63
C PHE A 4 18.84 28.95 -24.48
N ILE A 5 19.29 28.03 -23.67
CA ILE A 5 18.45 26.95 -23.17
C ILE A 5 17.67 27.53 -21.99
N ILE A 6 16.44 27.91 -22.24
CA ILE A 6 15.48 28.27 -21.19
C ILE A 6 15.09 26.97 -20.49
N PHE A 7 15.62 26.76 -19.30
CA PHE A 7 15.08 25.80 -18.35
C PHE A 7 13.76 26.35 -17.80
N LEU A 8 12.65 26.05 -18.44
CA LEU A 8 11.35 26.27 -17.85
C LEU A 8 11.15 25.21 -16.77
N LEU A 9 11.25 25.66 -15.51
CA LEU A 9 10.80 24.92 -14.34
C LEU A 9 9.29 24.72 -14.46
N VAL A 10 8.87 23.61 -15.03
CA VAL A 10 7.50 23.14 -14.88
C VAL A 10 7.36 22.63 -13.46
N THR A 11 6.88 23.48 -12.59
CA THR A 11 6.40 23.08 -11.26
C THR A 11 5.09 22.35 -11.42
N THR A 12 5.13 21.09 -11.82
CA THR A 12 4.02 20.19 -11.55
C THR A 12 4.10 19.87 -10.07
N SER A 13 3.23 20.48 -9.34
CA SER A 13 3.09 20.33 -7.91
C SER A 13 2.56 18.94 -7.54
N ALA A 14 3.43 17.95 -7.59
CA ALA A 14 3.36 16.89 -6.61
C ALA A 14 3.90 17.48 -5.30
N THR A 15 3.16 18.40 -4.71
CA THR A 15 3.50 19.04 -3.44
C THR A 15 3.23 18.07 -2.30
N ALA A 16 4.05 17.04 -2.22
CA ALA A 16 4.18 16.29 -0.98
C ALA A 16 5.20 16.93 -0.01
N CYS A 17 5.90 18.00 -0.45
CA CYS A 17 6.96 18.58 0.36
C CYS A 17 7.09 20.08 0.15
N ASN A 18 6.49 20.88 1.01
CA ASN A 18 6.82 22.30 1.12
C ASN A 18 7.56 22.54 2.44
N TRP A 19 8.88 22.69 2.37
CA TRP A 19 9.72 22.97 3.55
C TRP A 19 9.37 24.30 4.23
N LYS A 20 8.67 25.22 3.55
CA LYS A 20 8.20 26.50 4.11
C LYS A 20 7.01 26.34 5.06
N ASP A 21 6.28 25.23 4.97
CA ASP A 21 5.08 25.01 5.78
C ASP A 21 5.33 24.08 6.97
N ASN A 22 6.59 23.85 7.36
CA ASN A 22 6.99 22.91 8.43
C ASN A 22 6.37 21.48 8.30
N ILE A 23 5.96 21.09 7.11
CA ILE A 23 5.55 19.73 6.85
C ILE A 23 6.81 18.94 6.47
N PRO A 24 7.30 18.03 7.31
CA PRO A 24 8.50 17.29 7.01
C PRO A 24 8.26 16.40 5.81
N CYS A 25 9.12 16.53 4.84
CA CYS A 25 9.21 15.56 3.78
C CYS A 25 9.79 14.29 4.34
N VAL A 26 8.99 13.23 4.48
CA VAL A 26 9.52 11.91 4.71
C VAL A 26 10.20 11.48 3.42
N THR A 27 11.51 11.57 3.41
CA THR A 27 12.29 11.01 2.33
C THR A 27 12.32 9.50 2.52
N ILE A 28 11.47 8.78 1.81
CA ILE A 28 11.42 7.34 1.84
C ILE A 28 12.41 6.84 0.83
N TYR A 29 13.50 6.29 1.33
CA TYR A 29 14.48 5.63 0.48
C TYR A 29 14.04 4.20 0.19
N PRO A 30 14.20 3.72 -1.04
CA PRO A 30 15.11 4.13 -2.07
C PRO A 30 14.47 5.09 -3.07
N ASN A 31 15.10 6.22 -3.32
CA ASN A 31 14.84 7.11 -4.45
C ASN A 31 13.62 8.03 -4.35
N SER A 32 13.60 8.94 -3.40
CA SER A 32 12.63 10.04 -3.35
C SER A 32 13.18 11.34 -3.94
N ASN A 33 14.03 11.25 -4.96
CA ASN A 33 14.41 12.45 -5.68
C ASN A 33 13.31 12.92 -6.61
N LYS A 34 13.09 14.25 -6.70
CA LYS A 34 12.20 14.90 -7.66
C LYS A 34 12.48 14.55 -9.14
N LEU A 35 13.57 13.86 -9.43
CA LEU A 35 14.00 13.45 -10.76
C LEU A 35 13.66 11.99 -11.10
N ASP A 36 13.24 11.19 -10.13
CA ASP A 36 12.83 9.81 -10.38
C ASP A 36 11.33 9.74 -10.72
N PHE A 37 10.94 10.43 -11.78
CA PHE A 37 9.57 10.46 -12.30
C PHE A 37 9.07 9.08 -12.77
N ARG A 38 9.93 8.08 -12.83
CA ARG A 38 9.75 6.87 -13.62
C ARG A 38 9.46 5.65 -12.79
N ILE A 39 9.93 5.65 -11.53
CA ILE A 39 9.59 4.63 -10.53
C ILE A 39 8.88 5.32 -9.36
N GLN A 40 7.91 6.16 -9.67
CA GLN A 40 7.05 6.80 -8.68
C GLN A 40 5.88 5.89 -8.30
N PRO A 41 5.29 6.05 -7.11
CA PRO A 41 4.06 5.36 -6.81
C PRO A 41 3.01 5.69 -7.86
N THR A 42 2.35 4.65 -8.36
CA THR A 42 1.26 4.82 -9.34
C THR A 42 0.09 5.57 -8.71
N ASN A 43 -0.11 5.34 -7.40
CA ASN A 43 -1.12 6.03 -6.60
C ASN A 43 -0.56 6.42 -5.23
N THR A 44 -0.97 7.59 -4.76
CA THR A 44 -0.68 8.05 -3.40
C THR A 44 -1.98 8.47 -2.74
N ILE A 45 -2.28 7.92 -1.57
CA ILE A 45 -3.42 8.27 -0.74
C ILE A 45 -2.92 8.98 0.51
N THR A 46 -3.30 10.22 0.66
CA THR A 46 -2.85 11.10 1.74
C THR A 46 -3.69 10.92 3.00
N GLN A 47 -3.17 11.34 4.16
CA GLN A 47 -3.93 11.35 5.41
C GLN A 47 -5.23 12.17 5.29
N LYS A 48 -5.22 13.26 4.49
CA LYS A 48 -6.44 14.04 4.23
C LYS A 48 -7.49 13.18 3.55
N GLU A 49 -7.15 12.44 2.50
CA GLU A 49 -8.07 11.55 1.80
C GLU A 49 -8.54 10.41 2.71
N ILE A 50 -7.64 9.79 3.48
CA ILE A 50 -7.98 8.74 4.46
C ILE A 50 -9.06 9.23 5.43
N LYS A 51 -8.89 10.43 5.99
CA LYS A 51 -9.85 11.04 6.92
C LYS A 51 -11.14 11.45 6.22
N THR A 52 -11.04 12.14 5.08
CA THR A 52 -12.19 12.66 4.34
C THR A 52 -13.15 11.56 3.89
N PHE A 53 -12.62 10.47 3.35
CA PHE A 53 -13.42 9.34 2.84
C PHE A 53 -13.62 8.22 3.87
N ASN A 54 -13.28 8.45 5.14
CA ASN A 54 -13.42 7.48 6.23
C ASN A 54 -12.83 6.10 5.92
N LEU A 55 -11.62 6.09 5.34
CA LEU A 55 -10.88 4.88 4.96
C LEU A 55 -10.17 4.32 6.19
N ILE A 56 -10.91 3.67 7.08
CA ILE A 56 -10.42 3.27 8.42
C ILE A 56 -9.47 2.07 8.41
N THR A 57 -9.48 1.25 7.34
CA THR A 57 -8.62 0.07 7.20
C THR A 57 -7.82 0.12 5.92
N LEU A 58 -6.69 -0.60 5.88
CA LEU A 58 -5.86 -0.74 4.68
C LEU A 58 -6.65 -1.37 3.52
N ASN A 59 -7.49 -2.36 3.79
CA ASN A 59 -8.38 -2.96 2.81
C ASN A 59 -9.26 -1.90 2.11
N LYS A 60 -9.90 -1.00 2.88
CA LYS A 60 -10.70 0.10 2.31
C LYS A 60 -9.87 1.06 1.47
N VAL A 61 -8.66 1.42 1.93
CA VAL A 61 -7.73 2.28 1.16
C VAL A 61 -7.37 1.62 -0.17
N LEU A 62 -7.09 0.33 -0.17
CA LEU A 62 -6.73 -0.39 -1.38
C LEU A 62 -7.92 -0.50 -2.34
N ASN A 63 -9.12 -0.74 -1.86
CA ASN A 63 -10.33 -0.77 -2.70
C ASN A 63 -10.75 0.61 -3.24
N PHE A 64 -10.31 1.69 -2.62
CA PHE A 64 -10.51 3.07 -3.07
C PHE A 64 -9.69 3.43 -4.32
N VAL A 65 -8.77 2.57 -4.75
CA VAL A 65 -7.79 2.83 -5.80
C VAL A 65 -8.06 1.96 -7.03
N ASN A 66 -7.74 2.50 -8.20
CA ASN A 66 -7.77 1.78 -9.47
C ASN A 66 -6.73 0.64 -9.52
N GLY A 67 -7.04 -0.45 -10.25
CA GLY A 67 -6.12 -1.58 -10.47
C GLY A 67 -5.81 -2.42 -9.23
N THR A 68 -6.59 -2.28 -8.16
CA THR A 68 -6.49 -3.07 -6.93
C THR A 68 -7.81 -3.76 -6.63
N ASN A 69 -7.78 -4.95 -6.08
CA ASN A 69 -8.96 -5.64 -5.54
C ASN A 69 -8.55 -6.33 -4.24
N ALA A 70 -8.96 -5.75 -3.11
CA ALA A 70 -8.73 -6.34 -1.79
C ALA A 70 -9.99 -7.06 -1.33
N VAL A 71 -9.87 -8.37 -1.11
CA VAL A 71 -10.95 -9.28 -0.76
C VAL A 71 -10.75 -9.75 0.68
N GLN A 72 -11.75 -9.53 1.52
CA GLN A 72 -11.70 -9.85 2.95
C GLN A 72 -12.70 -10.95 3.29
N SER A 73 -12.27 -11.97 4.00
CA SER A 73 -13.08 -13.13 4.37
C SER A 73 -13.96 -12.83 5.60
N GLY A 74 -14.94 -11.93 5.42
CA GLY A 74 -15.88 -11.55 6.46
C GLY A 74 -15.73 -10.09 6.95
N PRO A 75 -16.21 -9.76 8.16
CA PRO A 75 -16.20 -8.41 8.72
C PRO A 75 -14.80 -7.81 8.87
N ILE A 76 -14.73 -6.52 9.22
CA ILE A 76 -13.46 -5.83 9.49
C ILE A 76 -12.62 -6.60 10.53
N GLY A 77 -11.32 -6.77 10.23
CA GLY A 77 -10.36 -7.51 11.06
C GLY A 77 -10.14 -8.96 10.64
N GLN A 78 -10.95 -9.48 9.73
CA GLN A 78 -10.75 -10.79 9.11
C GLN A 78 -9.61 -10.76 8.09
N THR A 79 -9.09 -11.94 7.76
CA THR A 79 -8.01 -12.09 6.77
C THR A 79 -8.39 -11.45 5.43
N SER A 80 -7.49 -10.69 4.86
CA SER A 80 -7.68 -10.01 3.58
C SER A 80 -6.54 -10.26 2.61
N SER A 81 -6.89 -10.59 1.36
CA SER A 81 -5.97 -10.76 0.24
C SER A 81 -6.06 -9.58 -0.71
N LEU A 82 -4.93 -9.15 -1.27
CA LEU A 82 -4.87 -8.10 -2.29
C LEU A 82 -4.48 -8.71 -3.65
N PHE A 83 -5.21 -8.34 -4.68
CA PHE A 83 -4.93 -8.68 -6.08
C PHE A 83 -4.59 -7.40 -6.84
N LEU A 84 -3.29 -7.06 -6.85
CA LEU A 84 -2.77 -5.86 -7.49
C LEU A 84 -2.59 -6.13 -8.98
N ARG A 85 -3.35 -5.44 -9.85
CA ARG A 85 -3.43 -5.74 -11.30
C ARG A 85 -3.62 -7.23 -11.61
N GLY A 86 -4.38 -7.93 -10.74
CA GLY A 86 -4.71 -9.36 -10.90
C GLY A 86 -3.63 -10.35 -10.51
N THR A 87 -2.47 -9.92 -10.03
CA THR A 87 -1.44 -10.82 -9.48
C THR A 87 -1.91 -11.48 -8.18
N ASN A 88 -1.23 -12.52 -7.72
CA ASN A 88 -1.56 -13.17 -6.45
C ASN A 88 -1.25 -12.25 -5.25
N SER A 89 -1.90 -12.50 -4.12
CA SER A 89 -1.72 -11.67 -2.93
C SER A 89 -0.29 -11.72 -2.37
N ASN A 90 0.40 -12.86 -2.51
CA ASN A 90 1.79 -13.04 -2.13
C ASN A 90 2.82 -12.45 -3.13
N HIS A 91 2.34 -11.78 -4.17
CA HIS A 91 3.16 -11.06 -5.16
C HIS A 91 3.28 -9.56 -4.82
N THR A 92 2.72 -9.15 -3.70
CA THR A 92 2.77 -7.75 -3.26
C THR A 92 3.67 -7.60 -2.04
N LEU A 93 4.74 -6.84 -2.19
CA LEU A 93 5.61 -6.47 -1.09
C LEU A 93 4.96 -5.32 -0.29
N VAL A 94 4.89 -5.48 1.02
CA VAL A 94 4.42 -4.41 1.91
C VAL A 94 5.59 -3.81 2.68
N LEU A 95 5.60 -2.49 2.74
CA LEU A 95 6.67 -1.72 3.34
C LEU A 95 6.11 -0.84 4.46
N LEU A 96 6.85 -0.70 5.54
CA LEU A 96 6.65 0.34 6.55
C LEU A 96 7.80 1.33 6.44
N ASN A 97 7.49 2.57 6.07
CA ASN A 97 8.50 3.62 5.84
C ASN A 97 9.65 3.18 4.92
N GLY A 98 9.31 2.42 3.87
CA GLY A 98 10.27 1.96 2.86
C GLY A 98 11.04 0.67 3.21
N ILE A 99 10.75 0.02 4.33
CA ILE A 99 11.37 -1.24 4.76
C ILE A 99 10.37 -2.38 4.66
N PRO A 100 10.73 -3.54 4.06
CA PRO A 100 9.85 -4.71 3.96
C PRO A 100 9.33 -5.19 5.30
N ILE A 101 8.03 -5.50 5.36
CA ILE A 101 7.35 -6.02 6.55
C ILE A 101 6.45 -7.23 6.26
N ASN A 102 6.64 -7.92 5.15
CA ASN A 102 5.91 -9.18 4.92
C ASN A 102 6.25 -10.18 6.03
N ASP A 103 5.24 -10.93 6.47
CA ASP A 103 5.40 -11.91 7.55
C ASP A 103 6.13 -13.17 7.06
N PHE A 104 7.37 -13.34 7.48
CA PHE A 104 8.20 -14.47 7.11
C PHE A 104 7.70 -15.83 7.68
N SER A 105 6.87 -15.82 8.71
CA SER A 105 6.19 -17.02 9.20
C SER A 105 4.97 -17.44 8.37
N SER A 106 4.53 -16.60 7.43
CA SER A 106 3.44 -16.95 6.52
C SER A 106 3.88 -18.04 5.53
N PRO A 107 3.18 -19.19 5.47
CA PRO A 107 3.58 -20.30 4.59
C PRO A 107 3.66 -19.94 3.10
N THR A 108 2.93 -18.91 2.68
CA THR A 108 2.92 -18.41 1.29
C THR A 108 3.68 -17.10 1.11
N GLY A 109 4.20 -16.49 2.18
CA GLY A 109 4.80 -15.14 2.17
C GLY A 109 3.80 -14.00 1.98
N GLN A 110 2.50 -14.29 2.07
CA GLN A 110 1.44 -13.31 1.89
C GLN A 110 1.33 -12.38 3.10
N PHE A 111 1.16 -11.08 2.84
CA PHE A 111 0.75 -10.12 3.86
C PHE A 111 -0.77 -10.16 4.07
N ASP A 112 -1.22 -10.05 5.31
CA ASP A 112 -2.65 -9.96 5.64
C ASP A 112 -3.10 -8.50 5.68
N PHE A 113 -3.82 -8.07 4.65
CA PHE A 113 -4.30 -6.69 4.47
C PHE A 113 -5.52 -6.34 5.33
N GLY A 114 -6.05 -7.28 6.11
CA GLY A 114 -7.19 -7.08 7.01
C GLY A 114 -6.82 -6.53 8.39
N GLN A 115 -5.54 -6.55 8.74
CA GLN A 115 -5.07 -6.28 10.09
C GLN A 115 -4.75 -4.81 10.37
N ASP A 116 -4.52 -3.98 9.34
CA ASP A 116 -4.02 -2.63 9.50
C ASP A 116 -5.12 -1.58 9.46
N PHE A 117 -5.18 -0.80 10.53
CA PHE A 117 -6.05 0.37 10.66
C PHE A 117 -5.26 1.67 10.42
N MET A 118 -5.91 2.67 9.84
CA MET A 118 -5.24 3.87 9.32
C MET A 118 -5.03 4.97 10.37
N TYR A 119 -5.21 4.69 11.68
CA TYR A 119 -5.14 5.71 12.73
C TYR A 119 -3.78 6.38 12.87
N ASN A 120 -2.71 5.64 12.60
CA ASN A 120 -1.32 6.07 12.72
C ASN A 120 -0.61 6.22 11.37
N VAL A 121 -1.37 6.20 10.28
CA VAL A 121 -0.85 6.28 8.92
C VAL A 121 -0.97 7.71 8.38
N SER A 122 0.10 8.20 7.79
CA SER A 122 0.18 9.52 7.19
C SER A 122 -0.04 9.51 5.69
N MET A 123 0.32 8.39 5.03
CA MET A 123 0.23 8.24 3.59
C MET A 123 0.33 6.75 3.21
N ILE A 124 -0.34 6.35 2.15
CA ILE A 124 -0.12 5.06 1.48
C ILE A 124 0.36 5.33 0.06
N GLN A 125 1.46 4.68 -0.31
CA GLN A 125 1.98 4.70 -1.67
C GLN A 125 1.81 3.32 -2.29
N ILE A 126 1.29 3.26 -3.52
CA ILE A 126 1.03 2.03 -4.25
C ILE A 126 1.88 2.03 -5.52
N TYR A 127 2.73 1.05 -5.66
CA TYR A 127 3.58 0.79 -6.82
C TYR A 127 3.02 -0.43 -7.54
N LYS A 128 2.58 -0.26 -8.78
CA LYS A 128 1.98 -1.34 -9.59
C LYS A 128 3.00 -1.87 -10.59
N GLY A 129 2.97 -3.17 -10.82
CA GLY A 129 3.93 -3.87 -11.67
C GLY A 129 5.23 -4.22 -10.94
N ALA A 130 6.10 -4.99 -11.59
CA ALA A 130 7.35 -5.46 -11.01
C ALA A 130 8.21 -4.30 -10.49
N SER A 131 8.60 -4.36 -9.25
CA SER A 131 9.31 -3.29 -8.53
C SER A 131 10.50 -3.80 -7.72
N ALA A 132 10.97 -5.03 -8.00
CA ALA A 132 12.04 -5.65 -7.23
C ALA A 132 13.39 -4.96 -7.40
N SER A 133 13.67 -4.36 -8.55
CA SER A 133 14.89 -3.54 -8.74
C SER A 133 14.98 -2.36 -7.76
N LYS A 134 13.83 -1.93 -7.22
CA LYS A 134 13.73 -0.86 -6.24
C LYS A 134 13.65 -1.36 -4.81
N PHE A 135 12.83 -2.38 -4.55
CA PHE A 135 12.45 -2.80 -3.21
C PHE A 135 12.97 -4.18 -2.80
N GLY A 136 13.47 -4.98 -3.75
CA GLY A 136 13.93 -6.34 -3.53
C GLY A 136 12.86 -7.39 -3.80
N ALA A 137 13.11 -8.59 -3.29
CA ALA A 137 12.24 -9.76 -3.45
C ALA A 137 10.76 -9.50 -3.09
N ASP A 138 9.89 -10.33 -3.62
CA ASP A 138 8.43 -10.34 -3.39
C ASP A 138 7.64 -9.16 -3.99
N ALA A 139 8.34 -8.18 -4.61
CA ALA A 139 7.72 -7.07 -5.33
C ALA A 139 7.47 -7.40 -6.81
N ILE A 140 6.97 -8.61 -7.13
CA ILE A 140 6.75 -9.05 -8.51
C ILE A 140 5.46 -8.50 -9.12
N GLY A 141 4.41 -8.32 -8.32
CA GLY A 141 3.17 -7.66 -8.72
C GLY A 141 3.15 -6.17 -8.39
N GLY A 142 4.02 -5.75 -7.47
CA GLY A 142 4.13 -4.39 -7.01
C GLY A 142 4.45 -4.27 -5.53
N ALA A 143 4.34 -3.05 -5.00
CA ALA A 143 4.58 -2.78 -3.59
C ALA A 143 3.57 -1.78 -3.00
N ILE A 144 3.27 -1.94 -1.71
CA ILE A 144 2.48 -1.02 -0.91
C ILE A 144 3.36 -0.46 0.20
N ASN A 145 3.52 0.86 0.25
CA ASN A 145 4.33 1.48 1.29
C ASN A 145 3.44 2.27 2.27
N ILE A 146 3.38 1.77 3.49
CA ILE A 146 2.68 2.39 4.62
C ILE A 146 3.64 3.39 5.26
N ILE A 147 3.24 4.65 5.30
CA ILE A 147 4.07 5.73 5.79
C ILE A 147 3.50 6.29 7.09
N THR A 148 4.35 6.30 8.09
CA THR A 148 4.12 6.96 9.36
C THR A 148 5.19 8.03 9.55
N PHE A 149 4.84 9.24 9.93
CA PHE A 149 5.79 10.29 10.27
C PHE A 149 5.20 11.24 11.31
N VAL A 150 6.02 12.15 11.83
CA VAL A 150 5.57 13.15 12.79
C VAL A 150 4.38 13.91 12.23
N ASN A 151 3.25 13.81 12.91
CA ASN A 151 2.06 14.58 12.61
C ASN A 151 2.00 15.78 13.54
N TYR A 152 2.04 16.99 12.98
CA TYR A 152 2.13 18.26 13.70
C TYR A 152 0.78 18.76 14.25
N GLN A 153 -0.29 18.00 14.11
CA GLN A 153 -1.62 18.38 14.58
C GLN A 153 -1.99 17.58 15.84
N ASN A 154 -2.58 18.24 16.81
CA ASN A 154 -3.23 17.58 17.95
C ASN A 154 -4.71 17.38 17.61
N ASN A 155 -5.20 16.15 17.64
CA ASN A 155 -6.59 15.84 17.38
C ASN A 155 -7.04 14.57 18.12
N ILE A 156 -8.34 14.48 18.32
CA ILE A 156 -9.04 13.28 18.77
C ILE A 156 -10.25 13.10 17.86
N ALA A 157 -10.51 11.90 17.45
CA ALA A 157 -11.71 11.51 16.71
C ALA A 157 -12.34 10.29 17.37
N THR A 158 -13.64 10.24 17.43
CA THR A 158 -14.40 9.11 18.00
C THR A 158 -15.61 8.79 17.13
N THR A 159 -15.91 7.51 17.06
CA THR A 159 -17.16 6.99 16.48
C THR A 159 -17.81 6.06 17.51
N ASP A 160 -18.95 5.45 17.15
CA ASP A 160 -19.59 4.40 17.95
C ASP A 160 -18.68 3.16 18.18
N LYS A 161 -17.74 2.90 17.26
CA LYS A 161 -16.88 1.70 17.24
C LYS A 161 -15.39 1.99 17.42
N SER A 162 -14.96 3.25 17.37
CA SER A 162 -13.55 3.59 17.38
C SER A 162 -13.22 4.88 18.12
N VAL A 163 -12.00 4.93 18.63
CA VAL A 163 -11.35 6.14 19.12
C VAL A 163 -9.96 6.22 18.53
N SER A 164 -9.57 7.41 18.09
CA SER A 164 -8.21 7.66 17.58
C SER A 164 -7.75 9.07 17.90
N GLY A 165 -6.46 9.28 17.89
CA GLY A 165 -5.91 10.60 18.14
C GLY A 165 -4.44 10.73 17.79
N ASN A 166 -4.00 11.97 17.78
CA ASN A 166 -2.61 12.34 17.66
C ASN A 166 -2.26 13.43 18.67
N TYR A 167 -1.17 13.22 19.38
CA TYR A 167 -0.53 14.19 20.22
C TYR A 167 0.83 14.55 19.66
N TYR A 168 1.07 15.85 19.40
CA TYR A 168 2.33 16.38 18.91
C TYR A 168 2.89 17.37 19.92
N LYS A 169 4.20 17.31 20.12
CA LYS A 169 4.95 18.29 20.89
C LYS A 169 6.36 18.50 20.32
N ASN A 170 6.79 19.74 20.26
CA ASN A 170 8.20 20.09 20.04
C ASN A 170 8.85 20.35 21.41
N ILE A 171 9.97 19.68 21.68
CA ILE A 171 10.77 19.86 22.91
C ILE A 171 12.23 20.04 22.48
N ASN A 172 12.78 21.23 22.65
CA ASN A 172 14.17 21.54 22.30
C ASN A 172 14.55 21.08 20.87
N ASN A 173 13.70 21.42 19.90
CA ASN A 173 13.81 21.03 18.49
C ASN A 173 13.62 19.52 18.19
N TRP A 174 13.28 18.71 19.17
CA TRP A 174 12.78 17.37 18.94
C TRP A 174 11.28 17.44 18.63
N ASN A 175 10.91 17.00 17.45
CA ASN A 175 9.52 16.83 17.07
C ASN A 175 9.10 15.42 17.45
N ILE A 176 8.11 15.31 18.31
CA ILE A 176 7.59 14.05 18.81
C ILE A 176 6.11 14.00 18.52
N SER A 177 5.64 12.91 17.89
CA SER A 177 4.21 12.64 17.77
C SER A 177 3.88 11.24 18.23
N ILE A 178 2.76 11.10 18.91
CA ILE A 178 2.15 9.82 19.32
C ILE A 178 0.80 9.75 18.63
N GLN A 179 0.65 8.81 17.73
CA GLN A 179 -0.55 8.59 16.94
C GLN A 179 -1.08 7.20 17.22
N GLY A 180 -2.37 7.06 17.38
CA GLY A 180 -2.93 5.73 17.58
C GLY A 180 -4.43 5.73 17.70
N GLY A 181 -4.98 4.53 17.85
CA GLY A 181 -6.40 4.34 18.03
C GLY A 181 -6.75 2.90 18.34
N GLY A 182 -8.03 2.72 18.61
CA GLY A 182 -8.65 1.43 18.81
C GLY A 182 -9.98 1.33 18.08
N TYR A 183 -10.29 0.13 17.62
CA TYR A 183 -11.56 -0.24 17.00
C TYR A 183 -12.10 -1.48 17.69
N LYS A 184 -13.39 -1.48 18.00
CA LYS A 184 -14.08 -2.64 18.55
C LYS A 184 -15.46 -2.77 17.92
N ASP A 185 -15.75 -3.96 17.44
CA ASP A 185 -17.06 -4.32 16.88
C ASP A 185 -17.45 -5.73 17.26
N LYS A 186 -18.75 -6.01 17.27
CA LYS A 186 -19.32 -7.35 17.37
C LYS A 186 -20.69 -7.31 16.70
N ASP A 187 -20.73 -7.67 15.43
CA ASP A 187 -21.95 -7.48 14.64
C ASP A 187 -22.45 -8.77 14.03
N LYS A 188 -21.82 -9.28 12.98
CA LYS A 188 -22.32 -10.41 12.19
C LYS A 188 -21.30 -11.56 12.20
N SER A 189 -21.78 -12.76 11.92
CA SER A 189 -20.89 -13.87 11.56
C SER A 189 -20.12 -13.55 10.28
N ALA A 190 -18.86 -13.97 10.21
CA ALA A 190 -18.06 -13.87 9.00
C ALA A 190 -18.62 -14.81 7.91
N LEU A 191 -19.13 -15.97 8.31
CA LEU A 191 -19.78 -16.90 7.39
C LEU A 191 -21.19 -16.42 7.03
N SER A 192 -21.50 -16.42 5.74
CA SER A 192 -22.84 -16.13 5.24
C SER A 192 -23.84 -17.18 5.74
N GLY A 193 -24.85 -16.73 6.50
CA GLY A 193 -25.82 -17.61 7.17
C GLY A 193 -25.36 -18.20 8.50
N GLY A 194 -24.19 -17.81 9.00
CA GLY A 194 -23.73 -18.13 10.37
C GLY A 194 -24.64 -17.57 11.44
N THR A 195 -24.60 -18.15 12.63
CA THR A 195 -25.53 -17.86 13.73
C THR A 195 -24.89 -17.11 14.87
N ASP A 196 -23.59 -17.12 14.95
CA ASP A 196 -22.84 -16.38 15.96
C ASP A 196 -22.60 -14.91 15.58
N LYS A 197 -21.91 -14.19 16.45
CA LYS A 197 -21.48 -12.81 16.19
C LYS A 197 -19.98 -12.72 16.36
N ASP A 198 -19.31 -12.56 15.24
CA ASP A 198 -17.87 -12.35 15.26
C ASP A 198 -17.50 -10.98 15.81
N SER A 199 -16.49 -10.98 16.62
CA SER A 199 -15.96 -9.77 17.23
C SER A 199 -14.60 -9.43 16.67
N VAL A 200 -14.31 -8.13 16.60
CA VAL A 200 -12.97 -7.60 16.32
C VAL A 200 -12.57 -6.60 17.38
N ASN A 201 -11.31 -6.65 17.77
CA ASN A 201 -10.69 -5.66 18.65
C ASN A 201 -9.31 -5.34 18.07
N ASN A 202 -9.13 -4.10 17.59
CA ASN A 202 -7.85 -3.62 17.12
C ASN A 202 -7.34 -2.49 17.99
N LYS A 203 -6.03 -2.48 18.24
CA LYS A 203 -5.30 -1.38 18.87
C LYS A 203 -4.02 -1.16 18.10
N SER A 204 -3.72 0.09 17.76
CA SER A 204 -2.47 0.44 17.11
C SER A 204 -1.93 1.77 17.59
N VAL A 205 -0.60 1.89 17.66
CA VAL A 205 0.10 3.10 18.04
C VAL A 205 1.39 3.23 17.23
N ALA A 206 1.70 4.46 16.84
CA ALA A 206 3.01 4.84 16.30
C ALA A 206 3.56 6.03 17.10
N ILE A 207 4.82 5.95 17.48
CA ILE A 207 5.59 7.06 18.06
C ILE A 207 6.64 7.45 17.05
N ASN A 208 6.58 8.68 16.58
CA ASN A 208 7.51 9.22 15.61
C ASN A 208 8.31 10.37 16.24
N ILE A 209 9.62 10.27 16.12
CA ILE A 209 10.58 11.25 16.66
C ILE A 209 11.46 11.71 15.50
N ASN A 210 11.62 13.02 15.39
CA ASN A 210 12.46 13.62 14.36
C ASN A 210 13.19 14.86 14.93
N ARG A 211 14.47 15.02 14.53
CA ARG A 211 15.25 16.23 14.80
C ARG A 211 16.25 16.49 13.69
N TRP A 212 16.35 17.73 13.31
CA TRP A 212 17.41 18.23 12.43
C TRP A 212 18.55 18.85 13.24
N PHE A 213 19.76 18.46 12.91
CA PHE A 213 21.04 19.04 13.36
C PHE A 213 21.74 19.55 12.10
N ASP A 214 21.56 20.80 11.76
CA ASP A 214 22.00 21.39 10.49
C ASP A 214 21.56 20.53 9.28
N ASN A 215 22.48 19.81 8.68
CA ASN A 215 22.24 18.94 7.52
C ASN A 215 21.92 17.49 7.88
N ILE A 216 21.93 17.13 9.16
CA ILE A 216 21.67 15.77 9.62
C ILE A 216 20.26 15.67 10.16
N ASN A 217 19.46 14.77 9.61
CA ASN A 217 18.14 14.43 10.11
C ASN A 217 18.20 13.10 10.87
N PHE A 218 17.94 13.14 12.16
CA PHE A 218 17.66 11.93 12.94
C PHE A 218 16.15 11.65 12.90
N ARG A 219 15.80 10.40 12.70
CA ARG A 219 14.40 9.95 12.70
C ARG A 219 14.27 8.59 13.36
N THR A 220 13.22 8.42 14.14
CA THR A 220 12.89 7.15 14.77
C THR A 220 11.39 6.94 14.77
N THR A 221 10.96 5.72 14.49
CA THR A 221 9.58 5.26 14.55
C THR A 221 9.50 4.01 15.40
N LEU A 222 8.60 4.00 16.36
CA LEU A 222 8.11 2.82 17.09
C LEU A 222 6.69 2.57 16.62
N PHE A 223 6.38 1.36 16.22
CA PHE A 223 5.05 0.98 15.74
C PHE A 223 4.59 -0.30 16.45
N SER A 224 3.35 -0.31 16.90
CA SER A 224 2.72 -1.49 17.49
C SER A 224 1.28 -1.61 17.00
N ARG A 225 0.89 -2.84 16.72
CA ARG A 225 -0.48 -3.21 16.36
C ARG A 225 -0.83 -4.55 17.02
N ASN A 226 -2.03 -4.62 17.56
CA ASN A 226 -2.68 -5.86 17.97
C ASN A 226 -4.05 -5.92 17.34
N THR A 227 -4.38 -7.01 16.67
CA THR A 227 -5.71 -7.29 16.15
C THR A 227 -6.16 -8.66 16.59
N PHE A 228 -7.24 -8.70 17.35
CA PHE A 228 -7.98 -9.91 17.70
C PHE A 228 -9.26 -9.95 16.87
N ALA A 229 -9.59 -11.07 16.24
CA ALA A 229 -10.84 -11.28 15.54
C ALA A 229 -11.33 -12.71 15.75
N ASN A 230 -12.63 -12.88 15.96
CA ASN A 230 -13.26 -14.19 15.79
C ASN A 230 -13.28 -14.53 14.30
N ILE A 231 -13.17 -15.79 13.97
CA ILE A 231 -13.03 -16.27 12.60
C ILE A 231 -13.91 -17.50 12.37
N ASP A 232 -14.38 -17.62 11.13
CA ASP A 232 -15.08 -18.79 10.65
C ASP A 232 -14.24 -19.60 9.67
N GLY A 233 -14.52 -20.88 9.57
CA GLY A 233 -13.99 -21.73 8.51
C GLY A 233 -14.67 -21.47 7.17
N HIS A 234 -14.09 -21.98 6.08
CA HIS A 234 -14.61 -21.78 4.73
C HIS A 234 -16.08 -22.25 4.53
N SER A 235 -16.51 -23.24 5.29
CA SER A 235 -17.87 -23.80 5.23
C SER A 235 -18.42 -24.16 6.62
N LEU A 236 -17.77 -23.71 7.67
CA LEU A 236 -18.10 -24.05 9.07
C LEU A 236 -18.20 -22.77 9.88
N ASP A 237 -19.36 -22.59 10.53
CA ASP A 237 -19.59 -21.60 11.57
C ASP A 237 -18.85 -22.06 12.83
N ILE A 238 -17.73 -21.44 13.16
CA ILE A 238 -16.84 -21.84 14.26
C ILE A 238 -17.05 -20.87 15.42
N GLN A 239 -17.86 -21.25 16.40
CA GLN A 239 -18.31 -20.38 17.49
C GLN A 239 -17.18 -19.78 18.35
N ASP A 240 -16.05 -20.45 18.48
CA ASP A 240 -14.92 -20.01 19.29
C ASP A 240 -13.61 -19.87 18.51
N GLY A 241 -13.68 -19.90 17.17
CA GLY A 241 -12.53 -19.67 16.32
C GLY A 241 -11.98 -18.25 16.49
N PHE A 242 -10.66 -18.10 16.57
CA PHE A 242 -10.06 -16.78 16.69
C PHE A 242 -8.72 -16.66 15.98
N SER A 243 -8.39 -15.42 15.64
CA SER A 243 -7.07 -14.97 15.21
C SER A 243 -6.61 -13.83 16.12
N ASN A 244 -5.39 -13.92 16.63
CA ASN A 244 -4.75 -12.84 17.38
C ASN A 244 -3.40 -12.51 16.72
N ASN A 245 -3.25 -11.28 16.24
CA ASN A 245 -2.11 -10.86 15.44
C ASN A 245 -1.43 -9.67 16.10
N ASN A 246 -0.24 -9.91 16.66
CA ASN A 246 0.62 -8.87 17.21
C ASN A 246 1.73 -8.52 16.22
N PHE A 247 1.96 -7.25 16.01
CA PHE A 247 3.05 -6.73 15.21
C PHE A 247 3.74 -5.58 15.93
N TYR A 248 5.05 -5.64 16.01
CA TYR A 248 5.90 -4.62 16.63
C TYR A 248 7.02 -4.26 15.67
N ALA A 249 7.29 -2.98 15.47
CA ALA A 249 8.42 -2.52 14.66
C ALA A 249 9.15 -1.36 15.32
N PHE A 250 10.45 -1.37 15.18
CA PHE A 250 11.36 -0.28 15.49
C PHE A 250 12.17 0.08 14.25
N GLN A 251 12.23 1.36 13.93
CA GLN A 251 13.05 1.89 12.85
C GLN A 251 13.78 3.13 13.32
N SER A 252 15.07 3.24 13.05
CA SER A 252 15.86 4.44 13.30
C SER A 252 16.77 4.74 12.11
N GLY A 253 17.00 6.01 11.82
CA GLY A 253 17.84 6.41 10.71
C GLY A 253 18.47 7.79 10.87
N LEU A 254 19.57 7.96 10.16
CA LEU A 254 20.27 9.21 9.99
C LEU A 254 20.37 9.54 8.51
N ASP A 255 19.99 10.74 8.13
CA ASP A 255 20.10 11.26 6.77
C ASP A 255 20.99 12.51 6.79
N TYR A 256 22.14 12.46 6.13
CA TYR A 256 22.95 13.64 5.85
C TYR A 256 22.56 14.23 4.52
N LYS A 257 21.93 15.39 4.52
CA LYS A 257 21.33 16.02 3.33
C LYS A 257 22.06 17.31 2.95
N THR A 258 22.46 17.36 1.68
CA THR A 258 22.97 18.57 1.03
C THR A 258 22.03 19.01 -0.10
N LYS A 259 22.39 20.09 -0.79
CA LYS A 259 21.65 20.53 -1.99
C LYS A 259 21.68 19.49 -3.13
N ASN A 260 22.76 18.73 -3.24
CA ASN A 260 23.04 17.87 -4.39
C ASN A 260 22.87 16.37 -4.12
N TYR A 261 22.97 15.94 -2.85
CA TYR A 261 22.87 14.54 -2.49
C TYR A 261 22.36 14.33 -1.06
N THR A 262 21.98 13.11 -0.78
CA THR A 262 21.66 12.63 0.56
C THR A 262 22.37 11.31 0.80
N ASN A 263 23.09 11.20 1.91
CA ASN A 263 23.59 9.93 2.44
C ASN A 263 22.66 9.48 3.56
N TYR A 264 22.37 8.21 3.64
CA TYR A 264 21.45 7.70 4.66
C TYR A 264 21.90 6.35 5.22
N ILE A 265 21.55 6.14 6.49
CA ILE A 265 21.66 4.87 7.20
C ILE A 265 20.32 4.60 7.85
N THR A 266 19.83 3.37 7.76
CA THR A 266 18.59 2.95 8.42
C THR A 266 18.78 1.60 9.06
N LEU A 267 18.35 1.49 10.31
CA LEU A 267 18.21 0.24 11.07
C LEU A 267 16.72 -0.02 11.27
N HIS A 268 16.30 -1.24 11.11
CA HIS A 268 14.92 -1.64 11.35
C HIS A 268 14.88 -3.05 11.92
N THR A 269 13.94 -3.30 12.80
CA THR A 269 13.53 -4.63 13.23
C THR A 269 12.03 -4.68 13.40
N HIS A 270 11.45 -5.82 13.10
CA HIS A 270 10.05 -6.08 13.43
C HIS A 270 9.84 -7.52 13.84
N THR A 271 8.73 -7.75 14.53
CA THR A 271 8.30 -9.09 14.96
C THR A 271 6.82 -9.25 14.70
N TYR A 272 6.46 -10.45 14.24
CA TYR A 272 5.09 -10.97 14.23
C TYR A 272 4.97 -12.03 15.32
N ASP A 273 3.86 -12.01 16.05
CA ASP A 273 3.40 -13.08 16.93
C ASP A 273 1.91 -13.26 16.66
N ARG A 274 1.60 -14.26 15.83
CA ARG A 274 0.24 -14.57 15.41
C ARG A 274 -0.18 -15.90 16.02
N GLN A 275 -1.38 -15.92 16.55
CA GLN A 275 -2.07 -17.12 16.93
C GLN A 275 -3.32 -17.26 16.09
N TYR A 276 -3.51 -18.41 15.50
CA TYR A 276 -4.70 -18.79 14.76
C TYR A 276 -5.23 -20.09 15.40
N GLU A 277 -6.28 -19.97 16.20
CA GLU A 277 -6.75 -21.04 17.08
C GLU A 277 -5.60 -21.61 17.94
N ASN A 278 -5.21 -22.88 17.68
CA ASN A 278 -4.13 -23.58 18.40
C ASN A 278 -2.75 -23.41 17.75
N ASP A 279 -2.69 -22.87 16.54
CA ASP A 279 -1.45 -22.71 15.80
C ASP A 279 -0.79 -21.36 16.10
N GLN A 280 0.51 -21.40 16.34
CA GLN A 280 1.31 -20.20 16.58
C GLN A 280 2.33 -19.97 15.47
N TYR A 281 2.38 -18.74 14.98
CA TYR A 281 3.30 -18.29 13.94
C TYR A 281 4.09 -17.11 14.48
N LYS A 282 5.42 -17.24 14.49
CA LYS A 282 6.33 -16.18 14.93
C LYS A 282 7.40 -15.93 13.89
N SER A 283 7.68 -14.65 13.66
CA SER A 283 8.84 -14.24 12.88
C SER A 283 9.47 -12.98 13.44
N SER A 284 10.77 -12.84 13.20
CA SER A 284 11.56 -11.64 13.49
C SER A 284 12.35 -11.25 12.27
N ASN A 285 12.51 -9.96 12.07
CA ASN A 285 13.28 -9.39 10.98
C ASN A 285 14.29 -8.40 11.52
N TYR A 286 15.48 -8.40 10.94
CA TYR A 286 16.53 -7.41 11.17
C TYR A 286 16.97 -6.85 9.83
N PHE A 287 16.95 -5.54 9.70
CA PHE A 287 17.25 -4.87 8.44
C PHE A 287 18.23 -3.72 8.67
N PHE A 288 19.25 -3.67 7.86
CA PHE A 288 20.22 -2.59 7.78
C PHE A 288 20.27 -2.07 6.35
N LYS A 289 20.29 -0.76 6.18
CA LYS A 289 20.40 -0.12 4.87
C LYS A 289 21.30 1.09 4.94
N ILE A 290 22.22 1.20 3.99
CA ILE A 290 23.06 2.37 3.77
C ILE A 290 23.01 2.78 2.30
N GLY A 291 23.05 4.06 2.01
CA GLY A 291 23.06 4.49 0.62
C GLY A 291 23.42 5.95 0.43
N HIS A 292 23.68 6.23 -0.81
CA HIS A 292 23.97 7.55 -1.35
C HIS A 292 22.99 7.83 -2.48
N GLN A 293 22.31 8.97 -2.45
CA GLN A 293 21.41 9.41 -3.49
C GLN A 293 21.77 10.83 -3.93
N ALA A 294 22.30 10.95 -5.11
CA ALA A 294 22.50 12.22 -5.81
C ALA A 294 21.31 12.55 -6.71
N ASN A 295 21.37 13.70 -7.40
CA ASN A 295 20.29 14.15 -8.29
C ASN A 295 20.07 13.23 -9.50
N THR A 296 21.14 12.61 -10.02
CA THR A 296 21.10 11.78 -11.23
C THR A 296 21.32 10.29 -10.97
N TYR A 297 21.91 9.92 -9.84
CA TYR A 297 22.20 8.52 -9.54
C TYR A 297 22.05 8.22 -8.05
N GLY A 298 21.87 6.97 -7.75
CA GLY A 298 21.88 6.44 -6.39
C GLY A 298 22.58 5.10 -6.32
N LEU A 299 23.17 4.82 -5.17
CA LEU A 299 23.84 3.58 -4.84
C LEU A 299 23.46 3.17 -3.43
N GLY A 300 23.37 1.91 -3.16
CA GLY A 300 23.18 1.47 -1.78
C GLY A 300 23.38 -0.02 -1.60
N LEU A 301 23.45 -0.37 -0.34
CA LEU A 301 23.53 -1.73 0.16
C LEU A 301 22.46 -1.91 1.22
N ASP A 302 21.79 -3.04 1.20
CA ASP A 302 21.00 -3.48 2.34
C ASP A 302 21.32 -4.93 2.74
N TYR A 303 21.13 -5.20 4.03
CA TYR A 303 21.21 -6.53 4.62
C TYR A 303 19.89 -6.80 5.32
N LYS A 304 19.31 -7.96 5.08
CA LYS A 304 18.09 -8.45 5.67
C LYS A 304 18.32 -9.83 6.26
N TYR A 305 17.88 -10.03 7.49
CA TYR A 305 17.81 -11.35 8.13
C TYR A 305 16.40 -11.57 8.65
N ASP A 306 15.79 -12.64 8.19
CA ASP A 306 14.47 -13.11 8.61
C ASP A 306 14.59 -14.42 9.37
N GLU A 307 13.90 -14.55 10.48
CA GLU A 307 13.85 -15.74 11.30
C GLU A 307 12.39 -16.08 11.66
N SER A 308 12.05 -17.37 11.60
CA SER A 308 10.78 -17.89 12.07
C SER A 308 10.97 -19.20 12.84
N LEU A 309 9.90 -19.80 13.34
CA LEU A 309 9.95 -21.10 14.04
C LEU A 309 10.39 -22.25 13.13
N THR A 310 10.31 -22.10 11.80
CA THR A 310 10.49 -23.19 10.84
C THR A 310 11.62 -22.94 9.83
N GLN A 311 12.06 -21.71 9.69
CA GLN A 311 13.05 -21.32 8.68
C GLN A 311 13.71 -19.99 9.02
N ASP A 312 14.91 -19.79 8.49
CA ASP A 312 15.63 -18.54 8.48
C ASP A 312 16.13 -18.22 7.06
N ASP A 313 16.37 -16.96 6.77
CA ASP A 313 16.86 -16.48 5.48
C ASP A 313 17.65 -15.20 5.67
N ASP A 314 18.78 -15.10 5.00
CA ASP A 314 19.54 -13.86 4.94
C ASP A 314 19.78 -13.39 3.50
N ASN A 315 19.90 -12.10 3.33
CA ASN A 315 20.09 -11.51 2.02
C ASN A 315 20.94 -10.24 2.10
N ILE A 316 21.97 -10.19 1.29
CA ILE A 316 22.74 -8.98 1.04
C ILE A 316 22.40 -8.48 -0.35
N SER A 317 22.13 -7.20 -0.46
CA SER A 317 21.73 -6.60 -1.72
C SER A 317 22.56 -5.38 -2.03
N LEU A 318 22.94 -5.27 -3.28
CA LEU A 318 23.51 -4.05 -3.87
C LEU A 318 22.50 -3.48 -4.86
N PHE A 319 22.23 -2.20 -4.80
CA PHE A 319 21.32 -1.55 -5.74
C PHE A 319 21.91 -0.24 -6.27
N ALA A 320 21.56 0.05 -7.51
CA ALA A 320 21.93 1.28 -8.19
C ALA A 320 20.79 1.80 -9.04
N ASN A 321 20.71 3.10 -9.20
CA ASN A 321 19.85 3.74 -10.17
C ASN A 321 20.58 4.90 -10.86
N TYR A 322 20.18 5.17 -12.09
CA TYR A 322 20.72 6.26 -12.88
C TYR A 322 19.63 6.89 -13.74
N ASN A 323 19.52 8.20 -13.64
CA ASN A 323 18.55 8.99 -14.41
C ASN A 323 19.30 9.99 -15.27
N TYR A 324 19.11 9.90 -16.57
CA TYR A 324 19.72 10.81 -17.52
C TYR A 324 18.75 11.20 -18.63
N ASN A 325 18.48 12.49 -18.75
CA ASN A 325 17.56 13.03 -19.74
C ASN A 325 16.19 12.32 -19.68
N ILE A 326 15.82 11.59 -20.73
CA ILE A 326 14.57 10.85 -20.83
C ILE A 326 14.65 9.43 -20.26
N PHE A 327 15.83 8.95 -19.90
CA PHE A 327 16.08 7.57 -19.50
C PHE A 327 16.17 7.41 -17.99
N SER A 328 15.72 6.28 -17.48
CA SER A 328 15.90 5.82 -16.12
C SER A 328 16.34 4.36 -16.12
N LEU A 329 17.37 4.06 -15.38
CA LEU A 329 17.89 2.71 -15.21
C LEU A 329 17.88 2.38 -13.72
N GLY A 330 17.44 1.18 -13.37
CA GLY A 330 17.57 0.62 -12.04
C GLY A 330 18.14 -0.78 -12.13
N ALA A 331 19.01 -1.13 -11.22
CA ALA A 331 19.56 -2.48 -11.09
C ALA A 331 19.72 -2.84 -9.63
N ARG A 332 19.44 -4.08 -9.31
CA ARG A 332 19.64 -4.66 -7.99
C ARG A 332 20.18 -6.08 -8.12
N LYS A 333 21.21 -6.39 -7.33
CA LYS A 333 21.74 -7.73 -7.11
C LYS A 333 21.44 -8.10 -5.67
N ASP A 334 20.59 -9.07 -5.48
CA ASP A 334 20.39 -9.79 -4.23
C ASP A 334 21.33 -10.99 -4.17
N SER A 335 21.42 -11.68 -3.03
CA SER A 335 22.32 -12.85 -2.88
C SER A 335 22.16 -13.85 -4.03
N ASP A 336 20.92 -14.14 -4.42
CA ASP A 336 20.61 -15.21 -5.39
C ASP A 336 20.08 -14.68 -6.73
N ASN A 337 19.55 -13.45 -6.79
CA ASN A 337 18.81 -12.94 -7.95
C ASN A 337 19.25 -11.54 -8.38
N GLU A 338 19.04 -11.26 -9.66
CA GLU A 338 19.30 -9.96 -10.28
C GLU A 338 18.02 -9.40 -10.89
N THR A 339 17.75 -8.13 -10.63
CA THR A 339 16.58 -7.44 -11.18
C THR A 339 16.98 -6.09 -11.77
N TYR A 340 16.25 -5.67 -12.78
CA TYR A 340 16.49 -4.39 -13.43
C TYR A 340 15.18 -3.70 -13.82
N SER A 341 15.27 -2.40 -14.05
CA SER A 341 14.20 -1.60 -14.63
C SER A 341 14.75 -0.61 -15.64
N LEU A 342 14.01 -0.42 -16.71
CA LEU A 342 14.29 0.54 -17.79
C LEU A 342 13.07 1.44 -17.91
N GLY A 343 13.26 2.74 -17.77
CA GLY A 343 12.20 3.73 -17.90
C GLY A 343 12.52 4.75 -18.97
N LEU A 344 11.48 5.19 -19.66
CA LEU A 344 11.48 6.34 -20.56
C LEU A 344 10.45 7.33 -20.07
N PHE A 345 10.83 8.61 -20.04
CA PHE A 345 9.92 9.70 -19.74
C PHE A 345 10.16 10.87 -20.70
N LYS A 346 9.13 11.39 -21.32
CA LYS A 346 9.24 12.54 -22.19
C LYS A 346 7.99 13.40 -22.13
N SER A 347 8.16 14.68 -21.84
CA SER A 347 7.12 15.69 -22.06
C SER A 347 7.07 16.02 -23.55
N LEU A 348 5.95 15.72 -24.18
CA LEU A 348 5.69 16.03 -25.60
C LEU A 348 5.20 17.46 -25.75
N THR A 349 4.42 17.94 -24.79
CA THR A 349 3.94 19.32 -24.65
C THR A 349 3.91 19.69 -23.16
N ASP A 350 3.58 20.95 -22.84
CA ASP A 350 3.39 21.40 -21.45
C ASP A 350 2.26 20.67 -20.71
N LYS A 351 1.45 19.90 -21.42
CA LYS A 351 0.26 19.22 -20.89
C LYS A 351 0.28 17.70 -21.08
N LEU A 352 1.17 17.19 -21.93
CA LEU A 352 1.18 15.79 -22.34
C LEU A 352 2.55 15.17 -22.07
N ASP A 353 2.56 14.23 -21.16
CA ASP A 353 3.71 13.38 -20.84
C ASP A 353 3.47 11.95 -21.32
N ILE A 354 4.52 11.30 -21.80
CA ILE A 354 4.55 9.88 -22.11
C ILE A 354 5.58 9.18 -21.23
N ARG A 355 5.19 8.04 -20.70
CA ARG A 355 6.06 7.16 -19.92
C ARG A 355 6.01 5.76 -20.49
N ALA A 356 7.16 5.09 -20.57
CA ALA A 356 7.24 3.66 -20.81
C ALA A 356 8.19 3.05 -19.80
N ASN A 357 7.84 1.89 -19.29
CA ASN A 357 8.63 1.18 -18.29
C ASN A 357 8.68 -0.32 -18.59
N HIS A 358 9.86 -0.89 -18.46
CA HIS A 358 10.09 -2.33 -18.42
C HIS A 358 10.79 -2.65 -17.11
N SER A 359 10.29 -3.62 -16.37
CA SER A 359 10.86 -4.01 -15.08
C SER A 359 10.78 -5.50 -14.86
N THR A 360 11.75 -6.03 -14.14
CA THR A 360 11.79 -7.42 -13.70
C THR A 360 11.57 -7.49 -12.18
N GLY A 361 11.09 -8.64 -11.73
CA GLY A 361 10.91 -8.94 -10.33
C GLY A 361 11.10 -10.41 -10.07
N TYR A 362 11.27 -10.76 -8.81
CA TYR A 362 11.30 -12.15 -8.37
C TYR A 362 10.64 -12.28 -6.99
N LYS A 363 10.15 -13.48 -6.72
CA LYS A 363 9.63 -13.89 -5.43
C LYS A 363 10.48 -15.04 -4.91
N LYS A 364 10.92 -14.94 -3.66
CA LYS A 364 11.64 -16.05 -3.01
C LYS A 364 10.72 -17.24 -2.77
N LYS A 365 11.32 -18.43 -2.78
CA LYS A 365 10.64 -19.66 -2.33
C LYS A 365 10.18 -19.50 -0.88
N THR A 366 8.99 -19.99 -0.58
CA THR A 366 8.44 -20.08 0.77
C THR A 366 8.11 -21.54 1.10
N LEU A 367 7.55 -21.78 2.29
CA LEU A 367 7.19 -23.14 2.70
C LEU A 367 6.25 -23.83 1.69
N TRP A 368 5.27 -23.09 1.12
CA TRP A 368 4.25 -23.63 0.21
C TRP A 368 4.31 -23.10 -1.23
N THR A 369 5.23 -22.22 -1.54
CA THR A 369 5.35 -21.67 -2.90
C THR A 369 6.78 -21.78 -3.41
N ASN A 370 6.90 -22.04 -4.71
CA ASN A 370 8.19 -22.01 -5.40
C ASN A 370 8.64 -20.57 -5.62
N GLU A 371 9.91 -20.43 -6.02
CA GLU A 371 10.44 -19.21 -6.58
C GLU A 371 9.72 -18.86 -7.90
N GLU A 372 9.50 -17.57 -8.11
CA GLU A 372 8.82 -17.04 -9.29
C GLU A 372 9.53 -15.80 -9.79
N ASP A 373 9.69 -15.67 -11.10
CA ASP A 373 10.18 -14.48 -11.77
C ASP A 373 9.05 -13.71 -12.41
N SER A 374 9.22 -12.40 -12.61
CA SER A 374 8.25 -11.60 -13.33
C SER A 374 8.89 -10.57 -14.26
N LYS A 375 8.11 -10.22 -15.28
CA LYS A 375 8.40 -9.11 -16.20
C LYS A 375 7.14 -8.28 -16.35
N THR A 376 7.29 -6.96 -16.27
CA THR A 376 6.19 -6.02 -16.49
C THR A 376 6.57 -4.99 -17.52
N ASN A 377 5.70 -4.77 -18.48
CA ASN A 377 5.75 -3.69 -19.46
C ASN A 377 4.59 -2.73 -19.19
N GLU A 378 4.85 -1.44 -19.21
CA GLU A 378 3.82 -0.42 -19.05
C GLU A 378 4.09 0.77 -19.97
N VAL A 379 3.02 1.29 -20.59
CA VAL A 379 3.04 2.57 -21.28
C VAL A 379 1.92 3.44 -20.72
N SER A 380 2.24 4.65 -20.33
CA SER A 380 1.29 5.62 -19.78
C SER A 380 1.34 6.94 -20.51
N LEU A 381 0.17 7.54 -20.69
CA LEU A 381 -0.03 8.88 -21.20
C LEU A 381 -0.67 9.72 -20.09
N ASP A 382 -0.04 10.82 -19.75
CA ASP A 382 -0.56 11.79 -18.79
C ASP A 382 -0.91 13.08 -19.52
N TYR A 383 -2.19 13.42 -19.58
CA TYR A 383 -2.67 14.68 -20.17
C TYR A 383 -3.36 15.51 -19.08
N ASN A 384 -2.68 16.57 -18.60
CA ASN A 384 -3.12 17.35 -17.43
C ASN A 384 -3.40 16.46 -16.21
N ASN A 385 -4.70 16.26 -15.92
CA ASN A 385 -5.19 15.48 -14.78
C ASN A 385 -5.67 14.07 -15.19
N LEU A 386 -5.59 13.73 -16.47
CA LEU A 386 -6.00 12.43 -17.02
C LEU A 386 -4.77 11.55 -17.20
N THR A 387 -4.81 10.35 -16.66
CA THR A 387 -3.81 9.30 -16.89
C THR A 387 -4.46 8.11 -17.58
N LEU A 388 -3.86 7.64 -18.66
CA LEU A 388 -4.16 6.38 -19.33
C LEU A 388 -2.93 5.48 -19.23
N SER A 389 -3.08 4.27 -18.73
CA SER A 389 -2.01 3.27 -18.65
C SER A 389 -2.42 1.97 -19.32
N LEU A 390 -1.53 1.43 -20.13
CA LEU A 390 -1.60 0.09 -20.70
C LEU A 390 -0.48 -0.73 -20.05
N PHE A 391 -0.79 -1.91 -19.58
CA PHE A 391 0.19 -2.76 -18.92
C PHE A 391 0.04 -4.23 -19.32
N GLU A 392 1.15 -4.92 -19.25
CA GLU A 392 1.28 -6.36 -19.39
C GLU A 392 2.27 -6.86 -18.34
N SER A 393 1.95 -7.95 -17.67
CA SER A 393 2.81 -8.60 -16.70
C SER A 393 2.78 -10.11 -16.86
N ASP A 394 3.93 -10.73 -16.83
CA ASP A 394 4.14 -12.17 -16.85
C ASP A 394 4.90 -12.57 -15.59
N THR A 395 4.35 -13.48 -14.80
CA THR A 395 4.99 -14.03 -13.59
C THR A 395 5.51 -15.44 -13.81
N GLY A 396 5.64 -15.89 -15.07
CA GLY A 396 6.03 -17.24 -15.43
C GLY A 396 4.91 -18.28 -15.27
N ILE A 397 4.01 -18.09 -14.32
CA ILE A 397 2.84 -18.97 -14.10
C ILE A 397 1.52 -18.28 -14.39
N GLN A 398 1.51 -16.96 -14.48
CA GLN A 398 0.32 -16.14 -14.57
C GLN A 398 0.58 -14.93 -15.49
N ASN A 399 -0.35 -14.68 -16.42
CA ASN A 399 -0.31 -13.53 -17.31
C ASN A 399 -1.43 -12.56 -16.96
N GLN A 400 -1.10 -11.28 -16.89
CA GLN A 400 -2.02 -10.16 -16.69
C GLN A 400 -1.78 -9.10 -17.75
N ASP A 401 -2.85 -8.62 -18.33
CA ASP A 401 -2.86 -7.45 -19.18
C ASP A 401 -4.07 -6.57 -18.87
N GLY A 402 -3.96 -5.29 -19.14
CA GLY A 402 -5.05 -4.40 -18.83
C GLY A 402 -4.85 -2.95 -19.23
N VAL A 403 -5.93 -2.22 -19.01
CA VAL A 403 -6.03 -0.78 -19.24
C VAL A 403 -6.55 -0.11 -17.99
N GLU A 404 -5.91 0.96 -17.57
CA GLU A 404 -6.36 1.82 -16.49
C GLU A 404 -6.51 3.25 -16.99
N VAL A 405 -7.63 3.88 -16.68
CA VAL A 405 -7.85 5.30 -16.91
C VAL A 405 -8.24 5.96 -15.61
N SER A 406 -7.70 7.15 -15.33
CA SER A 406 -8.08 7.94 -14.18
C SER A 406 -7.99 9.42 -14.49
N TYR A 407 -8.92 10.18 -13.93
CA TYR A 407 -8.89 11.64 -13.93
C TYR A 407 -8.98 12.11 -12.47
N LYS A 408 -7.95 12.84 -12.01
CA LYS A 408 -7.88 13.37 -10.65
C LYS A 408 -7.62 14.88 -10.68
N LYS A 409 -8.57 15.65 -10.18
CA LYS A 409 -8.44 17.10 -10.05
C LYS A 409 -9.00 17.57 -8.72
N ASP A 410 -8.20 18.28 -7.95
CA ASP A 410 -8.58 18.81 -6.63
C ASP A 410 -9.18 17.72 -5.73
N ASN A 411 -10.46 17.83 -5.44
CA ASN A 411 -11.21 16.92 -4.57
C ASN A 411 -12.08 15.93 -5.36
N PHE A 412 -11.87 15.79 -6.66
CA PHE A 412 -12.60 14.87 -7.54
C PHE A 412 -11.65 13.86 -8.17
N ASN A 413 -12.00 12.60 -8.08
CA ASN A 413 -11.29 11.51 -8.73
C ASN A 413 -12.32 10.56 -9.35
N ILE A 414 -12.11 10.20 -10.63
CA ILE A 414 -12.87 9.17 -11.33
C ILE A 414 -11.89 8.22 -12.01
N PHE A 415 -12.20 6.94 -11.97
CA PHE A 415 -11.34 5.93 -12.57
C PHE A 415 -12.14 4.77 -13.14
N ALA A 416 -11.53 4.08 -14.10
CA ALA A 416 -11.99 2.79 -14.59
C ALA A 416 -10.78 1.92 -14.97
N SER A 417 -10.92 0.61 -14.84
CA SER A 417 -9.94 -0.36 -15.30
C SER A 417 -10.59 -1.58 -15.92
N HIS A 418 -9.92 -2.12 -16.92
CA HIS A 418 -10.18 -3.44 -17.48
C HIS A 418 -8.97 -4.32 -17.24
N LEU A 419 -9.19 -5.51 -16.75
CA LEU A 419 -8.16 -6.48 -16.40
C LEU A 419 -8.48 -7.83 -17.03
N ASN A 420 -7.47 -8.45 -17.63
CA ASN A 420 -7.46 -9.85 -17.99
C ASN A 420 -6.36 -10.56 -17.20
N SER A 421 -6.71 -11.58 -16.42
CA SER A 421 -5.76 -12.33 -15.60
C SER A 421 -6.01 -13.82 -15.76
N LYS A 422 -4.99 -14.54 -16.23
CA LYS A 422 -5.06 -15.94 -16.54
C LYS A 422 -3.85 -16.71 -16.00
N LYS A 423 -4.07 -17.98 -15.67
CA LYS A 423 -3.03 -18.96 -15.38
C LYS A 423 -3.29 -20.18 -16.27
N ASN A 424 -2.35 -20.51 -17.18
CA ASN A 424 -2.53 -21.59 -18.16
C ASN A 424 -3.89 -21.50 -18.89
N GLU A 425 -4.21 -20.31 -19.41
CA GLU A 425 -5.48 -19.97 -20.08
C GLU A 425 -6.74 -20.00 -19.18
N ILE A 426 -6.64 -20.36 -17.91
CA ILE A 426 -7.76 -20.39 -16.96
C ILE A 426 -7.88 -19.02 -16.29
N VAL A 427 -9.08 -18.44 -16.30
CA VAL A 427 -9.39 -17.18 -15.63
C VAL A 427 -9.17 -17.33 -14.12
N GLN A 428 -8.48 -16.36 -13.53
CA GLN A 428 -8.16 -16.40 -12.11
C GLN A 428 -9.34 -15.97 -11.24
N LEU A 429 -9.44 -16.61 -10.06
CA LEU A 429 -10.49 -16.32 -9.08
C LEU A 429 -10.31 -14.93 -8.43
N ARG A 430 -11.42 -14.28 -8.08
CA ARG A 430 -11.44 -13.00 -7.35
C ARG A 430 -10.78 -11.85 -8.11
N ARG A 431 -10.74 -11.95 -9.45
CA ARG A 431 -10.21 -10.90 -10.35
C ARG A 431 -11.37 -10.38 -11.21
N PRO A 432 -12.04 -9.29 -10.79
CA PRO A 432 -13.08 -8.69 -11.62
C PRO A 432 -12.46 -8.13 -12.90
N LYS A 433 -13.10 -8.40 -14.04
CA LYS A 433 -12.63 -7.87 -15.33
C LYS A 433 -12.74 -6.36 -15.41
N TRP A 434 -13.75 -5.79 -14.76
CA TRP A 434 -14.00 -4.37 -14.75
C TRP A 434 -14.05 -3.85 -13.33
N LYS A 435 -13.44 -2.71 -13.09
CA LYS A 435 -13.59 -1.93 -11.88
C LYS A 435 -13.69 -0.47 -12.27
N ALA A 436 -14.63 0.28 -11.67
CA ALA A 436 -14.76 1.70 -11.88
C ALA A 436 -15.20 2.38 -10.58
N GLY A 437 -14.97 3.66 -10.48
CA GLY A 437 -15.42 4.41 -9.31
C GLY A 437 -15.20 5.90 -9.46
N PHE A 438 -15.87 6.65 -8.60
CA PHE A 438 -15.57 8.06 -8.41
C PHE A 438 -15.62 8.43 -6.93
N ASN A 439 -14.81 9.41 -6.56
CA ASN A 439 -14.75 9.97 -5.22
C ASN A 439 -14.83 11.49 -5.36
N HIS A 440 -15.71 12.10 -4.61
CA HIS A 440 -15.89 13.54 -4.65
C HIS A 440 -16.13 14.13 -3.26
N PHE A 441 -15.37 15.16 -2.97
CA PHE A 441 -15.52 15.99 -1.78
C PHE A 441 -15.77 17.42 -2.21
N PHE A 442 -16.90 18.00 -1.82
CA PHE A 442 -17.25 19.37 -2.20
C PHE A 442 -17.89 20.13 -1.06
N ASN A 443 -17.70 21.44 -1.04
CA ASN A 443 -18.21 22.32 -0.01
C ASN A 443 -19.47 23.02 -0.51
N ILE A 444 -20.54 22.92 0.27
CA ILE A 444 -21.77 23.69 0.05
C ILE A 444 -22.02 24.52 1.32
N ASN A 445 -21.80 25.81 1.24
CA ASN A 445 -21.91 26.73 2.37
C ASN A 445 -21.01 26.28 3.55
N LYS A 446 -21.64 25.79 4.64
CA LYS A 446 -20.96 25.34 5.87
C LYS A 446 -20.85 23.82 5.97
N PHE A 447 -21.27 23.08 4.92
CA PHE A 447 -21.26 21.64 4.89
C PHE A 447 -20.24 21.13 3.89
N ASN A 448 -19.54 20.09 4.26
CA ASN A 448 -18.71 19.28 3.38
C ASN A 448 -19.51 18.03 3.01
N LEU A 449 -19.73 17.83 1.71
CA LEU A 449 -20.41 16.65 1.19
C LEU A 449 -19.36 15.70 0.62
N ILE A 450 -19.50 14.43 0.95
CA ILE A 450 -18.59 13.36 0.58
C ILE A 450 -19.40 12.32 -0.18
N THR A 451 -18.98 11.98 -1.36
CA THR A 451 -19.59 10.91 -2.16
C THR A 451 -18.52 9.97 -2.67
N ASP A 452 -18.79 8.69 -2.55
CA ASP A 452 -17.94 7.62 -3.05
C ASP A 452 -18.79 6.57 -3.73
N TYR A 453 -18.43 6.20 -4.95
CA TYR A 453 -19.08 5.14 -5.72
C TYR A 453 -18.03 4.16 -6.19
N SER A 454 -18.30 2.88 -6.01
CA SER A 454 -17.49 1.78 -6.51
C SER A 454 -18.35 0.79 -7.29
N PHE A 455 -17.91 0.48 -8.50
CA PHE A 455 -18.38 -0.62 -9.31
C PHE A 455 -17.29 -1.69 -9.36
N ILE A 456 -17.67 -2.92 -9.01
CA ILE A 456 -16.84 -4.12 -9.13
C ILE A 456 -17.60 -5.06 -10.03
N GLY A 457 -17.05 -5.34 -11.21
CA GLY A 457 -17.66 -6.20 -12.20
C GLY A 457 -17.65 -7.66 -11.79
N GLU A 458 -18.25 -8.49 -12.63
CA GLU A 458 -18.30 -9.94 -12.43
C GLU A 458 -16.90 -10.55 -12.26
N SER A 459 -16.80 -11.54 -11.38
CA SER A 459 -15.59 -12.34 -11.13
C SER A 459 -15.96 -13.80 -10.90
N TYR A 460 -14.97 -14.64 -10.68
CA TYR A 460 -15.18 -16.03 -10.30
C TYR A 460 -14.64 -16.27 -8.90
N ASP A 461 -15.26 -17.19 -8.17
CA ASP A 461 -14.81 -17.65 -6.86
C ASP A 461 -15.07 -19.16 -6.72
N ILE A 462 -14.70 -19.72 -5.58
CA ILE A 462 -14.96 -21.12 -5.22
C ILE A 462 -16.20 -21.16 -4.32
N HIS A 463 -17.12 -22.03 -4.66
CA HIS A 463 -18.30 -22.30 -3.83
C HIS A 463 -17.86 -22.92 -2.49
N ASN A 464 -18.31 -22.34 -1.38
CA ASN A 464 -17.86 -22.70 -0.03
C ASN A 464 -18.15 -24.15 0.40
N SER A 465 -19.18 -24.82 -0.15
CA SER A 465 -19.55 -26.17 0.27
C SER A 465 -19.10 -27.28 -0.67
N ASN A 466 -19.00 -27.04 -1.97
CA ASN A 466 -18.73 -28.10 -2.97
C ASN A 466 -17.47 -27.86 -3.81
N TRP A 467 -16.74 -26.79 -3.54
CA TRP A 467 -15.48 -26.40 -4.20
C TRP A 467 -15.58 -26.18 -5.73
N SER A 468 -16.80 -26.08 -6.27
CA SER A 468 -16.98 -25.75 -7.69
C SER A 468 -16.72 -24.27 -7.94
N THR A 469 -16.31 -23.94 -9.16
CA THR A 469 -16.19 -22.53 -9.58
C THR A 469 -17.58 -21.90 -9.70
N ILE A 470 -17.78 -20.77 -9.07
CA ILE A 470 -19.01 -19.99 -9.11
C ILE A 470 -18.74 -18.59 -9.69
N LYS A 471 -19.70 -18.07 -10.42
CA LYS A 471 -19.68 -16.71 -10.95
C LYS A 471 -20.28 -15.74 -9.93
N MET A 472 -19.48 -14.78 -9.47
CA MET A 472 -19.91 -13.70 -8.60
C MET A 472 -20.53 -12.58 -9.42
N LYS A 473 -21.66 -12.06 -8.95
CA LYS A 473 -22.35 -10.94 -9.59
C LYS A 473 -21.58 -9.62 -9.42
N GLU A 474 -21.86 -8.70 -10.29
CA GLU A 474 -21.39 -7.32 -10.17
C GLU A 474 -21.92 -6.64 -8.89
N LEU A 475 -21.13 -5.72 -8.38
CA LEU A 475 -21.43 -4.99 -7.14
C LEU A 475 -21.35 -3.48 -7.37
N HIS A 476 -22.37 -2.77 -6.90
CA HIS A 476 -22.43 -1.31 -6.90
C HIS A 476 -22.53 -0.81 -5.46
N LEU A 477 -21.53 -0.10 -4.98
CA LEU A 477 -21.51 0.49 -3.66
C LEU A 477 -21.54 2.01 -3.76
N ILE A 478 -22.50 2.64 -3.07
CA ILE A 478 -22.58 4.09 -2.93
C ILE A 478 -22.44 4.42 -1.46
N ASN A 479 -21.47 5.26 -1.12
CA ASN A 479 -21.30 5.82 0.20
C ASN A 479 -21.53 7.33 0.15
N PHE A 480 -22.15 7.87 1.18
CA PHE A 480 -22.45 9.28 1.31
C PHE A 480 -22.07 9.78 2.70
N GLY A 481 -21.46 10.95 2.78
CA GLY A 481 -21.11 11.61 4.03
C GLY A 481 -21.43 13.08 4.03
N ILE A 482 -21.78 13.60 5.20
CA ILE A 482 -21.91 15.04 5.47
C ILE A 482 -21.04 15.38 6.67
N GLU A 483 -20.16 16.36 6.51
CA GLU A 483 -19.34 16.88 7.61
C GLU A 483 -19.65 18.35 7.86
N LYS A 484 -19.73 18.73 9.14
CA LYS A 484 -19.87 20.11 9.59
C LYS A 484 -19.18 20.29 10.94
N ASN A 485 -18.28 21.26 11.02
CA ASN A 485 -17.60 21.63 12.27
C ASN A 485 -16.94 20.42 12.97
N GLY A 486 -16.38 19.46 12.22
CA GLY A 486 -15.75 18.26 12.74
C GLY A 486 -16.69 17.11 13.08
N PHE A 487 -18.01 17.28 12.92
CA PHE A 487 -18.98 16.19 13.02
C PHE A 487 -19.25 15.61 11.64
N THR A 488 -19.08 14.31 11.48
CA THR A 488 -19.33 13.61 10.22
C THR A 488 -20.39 12.54 10.41
N LEU A 489 -21.41 12.58 9.55
CA LEU A 489 -22.38 11.50 9.38
C LEU A 489 -22.04 10.75 8.10
N ASN A 490 -21.78 9.45 8.18
CA ASN A 490 -21.52 8.61 7.03
C ASN A 490 -22.61 7.54 6.88
N ILE A 491 -23.08 7.36 5.65
CA ILE A 491 -23.98 6.29 5.25
C ILE A 491 -23.22 5.43 4.25
N ASN A 492 -22.89 4.20 4.63
CA ASN A 492 -22.21 3.25 3.76
C ASN A 492 -23.25 2.33 3.10
N ASN A 493 -22.97 1.91 1.87
CA ASN A 493 -23.84 1.02 1.11
C ASN A 493 -25.30 1.55 1.03
N LEU A 494 -25.44 2.78 0.55
CA LEU A 494 -26.73 3.49 0.46
C LEU A 494 -27.82 2.69 -0.30
N LEU A 495 -27.42 1.84 -1.23
CA LEU A 495 -28.32 0.96 -1.99
C LEU A 495 -28.75 -0.28 -1.21
N ASN A 496 -28.21 -0.49 -0.01
CA ASN A 496 -28.44 -1.68 0.83
C ASN A 496 -28.24 -3.00 0.04
N GLN A 497 -27.22 -3.05 -0.81
CA GLN A 497 -26.87 -4.26 -1.56
C GLN A 497 -26.31 -5.32 -0.62
N SER A 498 -26.92 -6.51 -0.64
CA SER A 498 -26.31 -7.69 -0.02
C SER A 498 -25.28 -8.30 -0.96
N TYR A 499 -24.09 -8.57 -0.46
CA TYR A 499 -23.01 -9.18 -1.24
C TYR A 499 -22.10 -10.05 -0.38
N GLU A 500 -21.46 -10.99 -1.03
CA GLU A 500 -20.42 -11.85 -0.46
C GLU A 500 -19.13 -11.60 -1.23
N MET A 501 -18.02 -11.45 -0.54
CA MET A 501 -16.72 -11.28 -1.17
C MET A 501 -15.59 -11.59 -0.17
N PRO A 502 -15.06 -12.85 -0.19
CA PRO A 502 -15.30 -13.97 -1.12
C PRO A 502 -16.67 -14.66 -0.92
N HIS A 503 -17.02 -15.59 -1.84
CA HIS A 503 -18.25 -16.37 -1.70
C HIS A 503 -18.30 -17.11 -0.36
N GLY A 504 -19.45 -17.05 0.30
CA GLY A 504 -19.67 -17.64 1.61
C GLY A 504 -19.31 -16.73 2.79
N PHE A 505 -18.77 -15.52 2.56
CA PHE A 505 -18.42 -14.56 3.58
C PHE A 505 -19.11 -13.21 3.36
N THR A 506 -19.63 -12.60 4.43
CA THR A 506 -20.43 -11.35 4.40
C THR A 506 -19.76 -10.20 5.14
#